data_a69556a9a0e2712a85be4d8b4e8f3db3
#
_entry.id   a69556a9a0e2712a85be4d8b4e8f3db3
#
_cell.length_a   1.000
_cell.length_b   1.000
_cell.length_c   1.000
_cell.angle_alpha   90.00
_cell.angle_beta   90.00
_cell.angle_gamma   90.00
#
_symmetry.space_group_name_H-M   'P 1'
#
loop_
_entity.id
_entity.type
_entity.pdbx_description
1 polymer ?
#
loop_
_entity_poly.entity_id
_entity_poly.type
_entity_poly.pdbx_seq_one_letter_code
_entity_poly.pdbx_strand_id
1 'polypeptide(L)'
;SRGLMYPPDPGEKFAAVGGNVATNAGGMRACKYGATRDYVRAMTVVLATGEVVKLGSKVSKTSSGYSLLNLMIGSEGTLGIITELTLKIIPAPKAVISLVIPFEDLDSCISTVPLFKKNHLDPQALEFMERAIVDKSEKYIGKATFPKVVDGVEAQAFLLTTFDGKDMDELEEIMEQASEIALENGAIDVLVADTPAKIKDAWAARSSFLEAIKSETKWKDGLELLDECDVVVPLDQIAPYVEFVYKTG
;
A
#
# COMPACT_ATOMS: atom_id res chain seq x y z
N SER A 1 -7.79 16.89 15.53
CA SER A 1 -6.53 16.16 15.35
C SER A 1 -5.43 16.87 16.16
N ARG A 2 -4.58 16.13 16.85
CA ARG A 2 -3.45 16.68 17.63
C ARG A 2 -2.14 16.71 16.82
N GLY A 3 -2.22 16.69 15.48
CA GLY A 3 -1.06 16.61 14.61
C GLY A 3 -0.31 15.27 14.69
N LEU A 4 -1.01 14.21 15.08
CA LEU A 4 -0.49 12.85 15.18
C LEU A 4 -1.27 11.92 14.27
N MET A 5 -0.62 10.87 13.76
CA MET A 5 -1.24 9.82 12.97
C MET A 5 -0.82 8.42 13.41
N TYR A 6 -1.67 7.45 13.12
CA TYR A 6 -1.36 6.03 13.09
C TYR A 6 -1.10 5.63 11.63
N PRO A 7 0.14 5.29 11.25
CA PRO A 7 0.52 5.15 9.85
C PRO A 7 -0.10 3.98 9.08
N PRO A 8 -0.26 2.76 9.66
CA PRO A 8 -0.85 1.65 8.91
C PRO A 8 -2.21 2.01 8.33
N ASP A 9 -2.39 1.72 7.05
CA ASP A 9 -3.59 2.05 6.28
C ASP A 9 -4.10 0.83 5.49
N PRO A 10 -4.60 -0.21 6.18
CA PRO A 10 -5.16 -1.39 5.53
C PRO A 10 -6.32 -1.05 4.60
N GLY A 11 -6.48 -1.86 3.54
CA GLY A 11 -7.53 -1.67 2.54
C GLY A 11 -8.95 -1.71 3.12
N GLU A 12 -9.20 -2.62 4.07
CA GLU A 12 -10.50 -2.73 4.75
C GLU A 12 -10.70 -1.58 5.76
N LYS A 13 -11.52 -0.61 5.39
CA LYS A 13 -11.75 0.61 6.19
C LYS A 13 -12.64 0.41 7.42
N PHE A 14 -13.39 -0.69 7.47
CA PHE A 14 -14.27 -1.04 8.60
C PHE A 14 -13.64 -2.07 9.55
N ALA A 15 -12.41 -2.47 9.30
CA ALA A 15 -11.70 -3.42 10.14
C ALA A 15 -11.50 -2.88 11.57
N ALA A 16 -11.67 -3.77 12.55
CA ALA A 16 -11.30 -3.47 13.92
C ALA A 16 -9.77 -3.46 14.09
N VAL A 17 -9.25 -2.56 14.91
CA VAL A 17 -7.80 -2.48 15.17
C VAL A 17 -7.22 -3.79 15.70
N GLY A 18 -7.96 -4.50 16.55
CA GLY A 18 -7.59 -5.84 17.02
C GLY A 18 -7.47 -6.86 15.89
N GLY A 19 -8.35 -6.80 14.89
CA GLY A 19 -8.27 -7.60 13.68
C GLY A 19 -7.02 -7.29 12.87
N ASN A 20 -6.70 -6.01 12.66
CA ASN A 20 -5.48 -5.59 11.98
C ASN A 20 -4.22 -6.11 12.67
N VAL A 21 -4.21 -6.16 14.00
CA VAL A 21 -3.09 -6.75 14.77
C VAL A 21 -3.08 -8.26 14.64
N ALA A 22 -4.24 -8.92 14.70
CA ALA A 22 -4.33 -10.36 14.57
C ALA A 22 -3.84 -10.88 13.21
N THR A 23 -4.08 -10.13 12.13
CA THR A 23 -3.60 -10.45 10.78
C THR A 23 -2.26 -9.82 10.43
N ASN A 24 -1.69 -8.96 11.30
CA ASN A 24 -0.54 -8.11 10.97
C ASN A 24 -0.76 -7.31 9.67
N ALA A 25 -1.92 -6.68 9.55
CA ALA A 25 -2.34 -6.01 8.32
C ALA A 25 -1.31 -4.98 7.86
N GLY A 26 -1.01 -5.01 6.55
CA GLY A 26 -0.15 -4.04 5.87
C GLY A 26 -0.94 -2.83 5.40
N GLY A 27 -0.93 -2.58 4.11
CA GLY A 27 -1.64 -1.50 3.44
C GLY A 27 -0.73 -0.67 2.56
N MET A 28 -1.32 0.29 1.85
CA MET A 28 -0.63 1.06 0.81
C MET A 28 0.56 1.88 1.33
N ARG A 29 0.58 2.25 2.61
CA ARG A 29 1.68 2.99 3.23
C ARG A 29 2.81 2.12 3.77
N ALA A 30 2.73 0.80 3.58
CA ALA A 30 3.68 -0.13 4.16
C ALA A 30 5.10 0.03 3.58
N CYS A 31 5.25 0.56 2.36
CA CYS A 31 6.55 0.73 1.73
C CYS A 31 7.46 1.75 2.48
N LYS A 32 6.88 2.77 3.14
CA LYS A 32 7.59 3.72 4.00
C LYS A 32 7.44 3.38 5.48
N TYR A 33 6.23 3.09 5.90
CA TYR A 33 5.89 3.04 7.32
C TYR A 33 5.88 1.64 7.92
N GLY A 34 5.97 0.59 7.08
CA GLY A 34 5.86 -0.78 7.57
C GLY A 34 4.43 -1.22 7.84
N ALA A 35 4.28 -2.35 8.51
CA ALA A 35 3.00 -2.98 8.80
C ALA A 35 2.51 -2.68 10.23
N THR A 36 1.36 -3.20 10.57
CA THR A 36 0.74 -3.04 11.91
C THR A 36 1.70 -3.42 13.04
N ARG A 37 2.53 -4.47 12.86
CA ARG A 37 3.54 -4.94 13.82
C ARG A 37 4.46 -3.82 14.33
N ASP A 38 4.86 -2.91 13.46
CA ASP A 38 5.83 -1.86 13.76
C ASP A 38 5.27 -0.78 14.72
N TYR A 39 3.95 -0.81 14.90
CA TYR A 39 3.23 0.16 15.71
C TYR A 39 2.58 -0.40 16.97
N VAL A 40 2.63 -1.70 17.21
CA VAL A 40 2.13 -2.30 18.45
C VAL A 40 3.21 -2.24 19.54
N ARG A 41 2.88 -1.64 20.67
CA ARG A 41 3.77 -1.52 21.83
C ARG A 41 3.43 -2.47 22.96
N ALA A 42 2.14 -2.66 23.22
CA ALA A 42 1.66 -3.59 24.22
C ALA A 42 0.25 -4.07 23.86
N MET A 43 -0.13 -5.20 24.43
CA MET A 43 -1.48 -5.75 24.32
C MET A 43 -1.88 -6.50 25.58
N THR A 44 -3.19 -6.58 25.79
CA THR A 44 -3.81 -7.53 26.75
C THR A 44 -4.48 -8.61 25.91
N VAL A 45 -4.22 -9.88 26.25
CA VAL A 45 -4.70 -11.05 25.53
C VAL A 45 -5.37 -12.01 26.49
N VAL A 46 -6.50 -12.58 26.10
CA VAL A 46 -7.13 -13.71 26.77
C VAL A 46 -6.71 -14.98 26.05
N LEU A 47 -6.01 -15.86 26.75
CA LEU A 47 -5.54 -17.15 26.22
C LEU A 47 -6.69 -18.18 26.16
N ALA A 48 -6.49 -19.28 25.43
CA ALA A 48 -7.46 -20.39 25.37
C ALA A 48 -7.80 -21.02 26.74
N THR A 49 -6.89 -20.89 27.72
CA THR A 49 -7.12 -21.29 29.10
C THR A 49 -8.04 -20.36 29.90
N GLY A 50 -8.40 -19.20 29.35
CA GLY A 50 -9.11 -18.12 30.05
C GLY A 50 -8.17 -17.17 30.82
N GLU A 51 -6.89 -17.45 30.88
CA GLU A 51 -5.91 -16.59 31.53
C GLU A 51 -5.75 -15.26 30.75
N VAL A 52 -5.70 -14.14 31.49
CA VAL A 52 -5.48 -12.81 30.95
C VAL A 52 -4.02 -12.42 31.12
N VAL A 53 -3.33 -12.23 30.02
CA VAL A 53 -1.90 -11.88 30.00
C VAL A 53 -1.68 -10.49 29.41
N LYS A 54 -0.69 -9.77 29.94
CA LYS A 54 -0.24 -8.47 29.41
C LYS A 54 1.13 -8.63 28.79
N LEU A 55 1.26 -8.27 27.51
CA LEU A 55 2.46 -8.41 26.71
C LEU A 55 2.97 -7.05 26.26
N GLY A 56 4.30 -6.89 26.24
CA GLY A 56 4.92 -5.63 25.87
C GLY A 56 4.82 -4.54 26.95
N SER A 57 5.09 -3.29 26.59
CA SER A 57 5.05 -2.16 27.50
C SER A 57 4.94 -0.82 26.74
N LYS A 58 4.70 0.27 27.46
CA LYS A 58 4.64 1.63 26.88
C LYS A 58 6.02 2.21 26.51
N VAL A 59 7.12 1.56 26.93
CA VAL A 59 8.47 2.07 26.64
C VAL A 59 8.85 1.82 25.17
N SER A 60 9.70 2.68 24.65
CA SER A 60 10.10 2.62 23.24
C SER A 60 11.16 1.54 22.95
N LYS A 61 11.90 1.12 23.97
CA LYS A 61 12.98 0.13 23.81
C LYS A 61 12.82 -1.01 24.82
N THR A 62 12.85 -2.23 24.32
CA THR A 62 13.04 -3.45 25.13
C THR A 62 13.99 -4.38 24.40
N SER A 63 14.95 -4.94 25.12
CA SER A 63 15.93 -5.89 24.58
C SER A 63 16.00 -7.17 25.42
N SER A 64 15.06 -7.36 26.33
CA SER A 64 15.06 -8.47 27.27
C SER A 64 14.12 -9.59 26.83
N GLY A 65 14.66 -10.81 26.69
CA GLY A 65 13.91 -12.03 26.45
C GLY A 65 13.26 -12.13 25.05
N TYR A 66 12.41 -13.13 24.90
CA TYR A 66 11.63 -13.34 23.68
C TYR A 66 10.46 -12.35 23.59
N SER A 67 10.17 -11.87 22.37
CA SER A 67 9.04 -11.00 22.12
C SER A 67 7.74 -11.81 21.94
N LEU A 68 7.08 -12.15 23.05
CA LEU A 68 5.75 -12.79 23.00
C LEU A 68 4.70 -11.86 22.38
N LEU A 69 4.91 -10.54 22.45
CA LEU A 69 4.11 -9.54 21.74
C LEU A 69 4.11 -9.83 20.23
N ASN A 70 5.30 -9.99 19.64
CA ASN A 70 5.43 -10.29 18.20
C ASN A 70 4.94 -11.68 17.80
N LEU A 71 4.90 -12.63 18.73
CA LEU A 71 4.32 -13.95 18.50
C LEU A 71 2.79 -13.84 18.31
N MET A 72 2.13 -12.98 19.08
CA MET A 72 0.68 -12.77 19.01
C MET A 72 0.24 -12.00 17.76
N ILE A 73 1.09 -11.10 17.24
CA ILE A 73 0.79 -10.30 16.04
C ILE A 73 0.88 -11.21 14.81
N GLY A 74 -0.21 -11.26 14.04
CA GLY A 74 -0.32 -12.16 12.88
C GLY A 74 -0.70 -13.60 13.25
N SER A 75 -1.13 -13.86 14.48
CA SER A 75 -1.58 -15.18 14.91
C SER A 75 -3.01 -15.55 14.49
N GLU A 76 -3.75 -14.60 13.90
CA GLU A 76 -5.13 -14.78 13.41
C GLU A 76 -6.09 -15.35 14.45
N GLY A 77 -5.87 -14.97 15.74
CA GLY A 77 -6.69 -15.43 16.86
C GLY A 77 -6.40 -16.86 17.34
N THR A 78 -5.45 -17.58 16.72
CA THR A 78 -5.12 -18.97 17.08
C THR A 78 -4.44 -19.10 18.43
N LEU A 79 -3.79 -18.03 18.94
CA LEU A 79 -3.06 -18.04 20.22
C LEU A 79 -3.83 -17.33 21.34
N GLY A 80 -4.86 -16.53 21.02
CA GLY A 80 -5.66 -15.82 22.01
C GLY A 80 -6.45 -14.67 21.41
N ILE A 81 -7.29 -14.05 22.22
CA ILE A 81 -8.15 -12.93 21.85
C ILE A 81 -7.55 -11.62 22.39
N ILE A 82 -7.25 -10.68 21.49
CA ILE A 82 -6.71 -9.36 21.84
C ILE A 82 -7.86 -8.47 22.32
N THR A 83 -7.75 -7.94 23.55
CA THR A 83 -8.79 -7.12 24.17
C THR A 83 -8.38 -5.66 24.37
N GLU A 84 -7.08 -5.37 24.51
CA GLU A 84 -6.55 -4.01 24.67
C GLU A 84 -5.25 -3.88 23.88
N LEU A 85 -5.00 -2.68 23.36
CA LEU A 85 -3.80 -2.35 22.61
C LEU A 85 -3.19 -1.02 23.06
N THR A 86 -1.87 -0.97 23.12
CA THR A 86 -1.10 0.27 23.16
C THR A 86 -0.37 0.42 21.83
N LEU A 87 -0.71 1.47 21.08
CA LEU A 87 -0.17 1.73 19.75
C LEU A 87 0.82 2.90 19.77
N LYS A 88 1.85 2.79 18.96
CA LYS A 88 2.73 3.90 18.60
C LYS A 88 2.00 4.80 17.61
N ILE A 89 2.06 6.09 17.84
CA ILE A 89 1.65 7.13 16.90
C ILE A 89 2.85 8.00 16.59
N ILE A 90 2.85 8.63 15.42
CA ILE A 90 3.92 9.52 14.96
C ILE A 90 3.36 10.89 14.60
N PRO A 91 4.20 11.94 14.49
CA PRO A 91 3.77 13.20 13.91
C PRO A 91 3.20 12.98 12.51
N ALA A 92 2.05 13.60 12.23
CA ALA A 92 1.47 13.55 10.88
C ALA A 92 2.31 14.41 9.93
N PRO A 93 2.53 13.98 8.67
CA PRO A 93 3.15 14.81 7.67
C PRO A 93 2.31 16.08 7.45
N LYS A 94 2.95 17.18 7.07
CA LYS A 94 2.27 18.44 6.83
C LYS A 94 1.90 18.64 5.36
N ALA A 95 2.61 17.96 4.48
CA ALA A 95 2.39 18.00 3.05
C ALA A 95 2.36 16.59 2.47
N VAL A 96 1.56 16.40 1.43
CA VAL A 96 1.42 15.14 0.69
C VAL A 96 1.22 15.47 -0.77
N ILE A 97 1.91 14.73 -1.65
CA ILE A 97 1.76 14.84 -3.10
C ILE A 97 1.69 13.43 -3.70
N SER A 98 0.87 13.24 -4.73
CA SER A 98 0.85 12.00 -5.50
C SER A 98 1.22 12.25 -6.95
N LEU A 99 1.94 11.31 -7.54
CA LEU A 99 2.29 11.30 -8.94
C LEU A 99 1.60 10.11 -9.63
N VAL A 100 1.03 10.37 -10.79
CA VAL A 100 0.54 9.35 -11.72
C VAL A 100 1.48 9.35 -12.91
N ILE A 101 2.22 8.28 -13.09
CA ILE A 101 3.30 8.18 -14.08
C ILE A 101 2.89 7.13 -15.11
N PRO A 102 2.45 7.53 -16.32
CA PRO A 102 2.09 6.62 -17.40
C PRO A 102 3.33 6.10 -18.13
N PHE A 103 3.27 4.82 -18.52
CA PHE A 103 4.29 4.13 -19.32
C PHE A 103 3.65 3.45 -20.52
N GLU A 104 4.43 3.33 -21.61
CA GLU A 104 4.01 2.58 -22.81
C GLU A 104 3.98 1.07 -22.56
N ASP A 105 4.80 0.58 -21.63
CA ASP A 105 4.92 -0.84 -21.29
C ASP A 105 5.06 -1.07 -19.78
N LEU A 106 4.77 -2.30 -19.36
CA LEU A 106 4.82 -2.69 -17.95
C LEU A 106 6.26 -2.86 -17.44
N ASP A 107 7.19 -3.28 -18.26
CA ASP A 107 8.58 -3.56 -17.85
C ASP A 107 9.30 -2.27 -17.45
N SER A 108 9.14 -1.19 -18.23
CA SER A 108 9.63 0.14 -17.89
C SER A 108 9.01 0.67 -16.59
N CYS A 109 7.69 0.46 -16.41
CA CYS A 109 6.98 0.82 -15.19
C CYS A 109 7.56 0.09 -13.96
N ILE A 110 7.69 -1.24 -14.01
CA ILE A 110 8.20 -2.05 -12.91
C ILE A 110 9.67 -1.73 -12.61
N SER A 111 10.50 -1.54 -13.63
CA SER A 111 11.93 -1.25 -13.46
C SER A 111 12.20 0.11 -12.82
N THR A 112 11.25 1.03 -12.86
CA THR A 112 11.33 2.32 -12.16
C THR A 112 11.24 2.17 -10.63
N VAL A 113 10.51 1.18 -10.13
CA VAL A 113 10.28 0.96 -8.67
C VAL A 113 11.59 0.84 -7.87
N PRO A 114 12.54 -0.05 -8.21
CA PRO A 114 13.80 -0.14 -7.49
C PRO A 114 14.68 1.11 -7.64
N LEU A 115 14.54 1.87 -8.73
CA LEU A 115 15.32 3.11 -8.95
C LEU A 115 14.96 4.18 -7.93
N PHE A 116 13.69 4.33 -7.58
CA PHE A 116 13.29 5.26 -6.52
C PHE A 116 14.00 4.95 -5.20
N LYS A 117 14.00 3.68 -4.78
CA LYS A 117 14.70 3.27 -3.55
C LYS A 117 16.22 3.43 -3.65
N LYS A 118 16.82 3.12 -4.80
CA LYS A 118 18.27 3.28 -5.03
C LYS A 118 18.72 4.74 -4.97
N ASN A 119 17.85 5.66 -5.38
CA ASN A 119 18.09 7.10 -5.33
C ASN A 119 17.59 7.76 -4.04
N HIS A 120 17.38 6.98 -2.99
CA HIS A 120 16.97 7.45 -1.67
C HIS A 120 15.60 8.15 -1.62
N LEU A 121 14.76 7.98 -2.63
CA LEU A 121 13.37 8.37 -2.54
C LEU A 121 12.64 7.40 -1.61
N ASP A 122 11.85 7.96 -0.70
CA ASP A 122 11.11 7.19 0.31
C ASP A 122 9.60 7.44 0.16
N PRO A 123 8.98 6.89 -0.89
CA PRO A 123 7.55 7.09 -1.12
C PRO A 123 6.71 6.46 0.00
N GLN A 124 5.67 7.18 0.41
CA GLN A 124 4.66 6.67 1.34
C GLN A 124 3.93 5.47 0.74
N ALA A 125 3.62 5.54 -0.54
CA ALA A 125 2.98 4.48 -1.31
C ALA A 125 3.57 4.43 -2.73
N LEU A 126 3.66 3.23 -3.27
CA LEU A 126 4.24 2.96 -4.59
C LEU A 126 3.54 1.74 -5.21
N GLU A 127 2.67 1.99 -6.19
CA GLU A 127 1.80 0.99 -6.80
C GLU A 127 1.96 0.99 -8.31
N PHE A 128 2.32 -0.13 -8.92
CA PHE A 128 2.23 -0.27 -10.36
C PHE A 128 0.90 -0.91 -10.75
N MET A 129 0.35 -0.52 -11.89
CA MET A 129 -0.96 -0.95 -12.35
C MET A 129 -0.97 -1.05 -13.87
N GLU A 130 -1.61 -2.07 -14.40
CA GLU A 130 -1.85 -2.21 -15.83
C GLU A 130 -3.12 -1.49 -16.28
N ARG A 131 -3.15 -1.06 -17.52
CA ARG A 131 -4.31 -0.42 -18.13
C ARG A 131 -5.58 -1.25 -17.99
N ALA A 132 -5.46 -2.57 -18.17
CA ALA A 132 -6.60 -3.48 -18.11
C ALA A 132 -7.35 -3.44 -16.76
N ILE A 133 -6.62 -3.41 -15.64
CA ILE A 133 -7.26 -3.33 -14.32
C ILE A 133 -7.76 -1.92 -14.01
N VAL A 134 -7.04 -0.89 -14.48
CA VAL A 134 -7.47 0.51 -14.35
C VAL A 134 -8.78 0.73 -15.09
N ASP A 135 -8.94 0.24 -16.33
CA ASP A 135 -10.18 0.35 -17.12
C ASP A 135 -11.38 -0.31 -16.42
N LYS A 136 -11.18 -1.49 -15.82
CA LYS A 136 -12.23 -2.16 -15.05
C LYS A 136 -12.65 -1.32 -13.85
N SER A 137 -11.69 -0.78 -13.14
CA SER A 137 -11.90 0.05 -11.97
C SER A 137 -12.59 1.37 -12.31
N GLU A 138 -12.15 2.06 -13.34
CA GLU A 138 -12.77 3.29 -13.84
C GLU A 138 -14.23 3.06 -14.27
N LYS A 139 -14.49 1.93 -14.93
CA LYS A 139 -15.86 1.51 -15.29
C LYS A 139 -16.70 1.26 -14.03
N TYR A 140 -16.14 0.61 -13.01
CA TYR A 140 -16.83 0.32 -11.75
C TYR A 140 -17.18 1.60 -10.98
N ILE A 141 -16.22 2.54 -10.84
CA ILE A 141 -16.45 3.81 -10.14
C ILE A 141 -17.21 4.84 -10.99
N GLY A 142 -17.38 4.60 -12.29
CA GLY A 142 -18.06 5.51 -13.23
C GLY A 142 -17.27 6.80 -13.53
N LYS A 143 -15.94 6.78 -13.38
CA LYS A 143 -15.08 7.97 -13.54
C LYS A 143 -13.73 7.58 -14.12
N ALA A 144 -13.30 8.26 -15.20
CA ALA A 144 -11.94 8.19 -15.70
C ALA A 144 -11.00 9.00 -14.79
N THR A 145 -9.91 8.38 -14.35
CA THR A 145 -8.93 8.95 -13.42
C THR A 145 -7.50 8.91 -13.96
N PHE A 146 -7.24 8.01 -14.93
CA PHE A 146 -5.95 7.84 -15.58
C PHE A 146 -6.06 8.11 -17.09
N PRO A 147 -5.14 8.86 -17.68
CA PRO A 147 -5.19 9.14 -19.11
C PRO A 147 -4.96 7.85 -19.92
N LYS A 148 -5.68 7.69 -21.05
CA LYS A 148 -5.45 6.57 -21.96
C LYS A 148 -4.34 6.87 -22.96
N VAL A 149 -4.24 8.12 -23.35
CA VAL A 149 -3.24 8.62 -24.30
C VAL A 149 -2.60 9.87 -23.70
N VAL A 150 -1.29 9.91 -23.70
CA VAL A 150 -0.48 11.05 -23.26
C VAL A 150 0.52 11.35 -24.37
N ASP A 151 0.56 12.59 -24.85
CA ASP A 151 1.41 13.05 -25.96
C ASP A 151 1.34 12.19 -27.24
N GLY A 152 0.15 11.61 -27.50
CA GLY A 152 -0.09 10.74 -28.65
C GLY A 152 0.33 9.27 -28.47
N VAL A 153 0.85 8.91 -27.28
CA VAL A 153 1.27 7.56 -26.93
C VAL A 153 0.22 6.91 -26.00
N GLU A 154 -0.15 5.65 -26.26
CA GLU A 154 -1.04 4.88 -25.39
C GLU A 154 -0.32 4.44 -24.12
N ALA A 155 -0.92 4.76 -22.95
CA ALA A 155 -0.42 4.33 -21.67
C ALA A 155 -0.96 2.92 -21.33
N GLN A 156 -0.06 1.93 -21.28
CA GLN A 156 -0.39 0.53 -20.96
C GLN A 156 -0.16 0.18 -19.50
N ALA A 157 0.69 0.94 -18.80
CA ALA A 157 0.96 0.77 -17.38
C ALA A 157 1.09 2.12 -16.68
N PHE A 158 0.89 2.11 -15.37
CA PHE A 158 0.98 3.30 -14.53
C PHE A 158 1.73 3.00 -13.24
N LEU A 159 2.56 3.92 -12.82
CA LEU A 159 3.09 3.97 -11.47
C LEU A 159 2.36 5.07 -10.70
N LEU A 160 1.61 4.70 -9.69
CA LEU A 160 0.98 5.62 -8.75
C LEU A 160 1.86 5.68 -7.50
N THR A 161 2.42 6.84 -7.22
CA THR A 161 3.25 7.04 -6.03
C THR A 161 2.78 8.22 -5.22
N THR A 162 2.99 8.16 -3.91
CA THR A 162 2.69 9.24 -2.99
C THR A 162 3.92 9.52 -2.13
N PHE A 163 4.27 10.78 -2.02
CA PHE A 163 5.29 11.28 -1.11
C PHE A 163 4.66 12.14 -0.04
N ASP A 164 5.24 12.12 1.14
CA ASP A 164 4.85 12.96 2.25
C ASP A 164 6.09 13.59 2.93
N GLY A 165 5.94 14.82 3.41
CA GLY A 165 7.03 15.61 3.94
C GLY A 165 6.60 16.65 4.98
N LYS A 166 7.57 17.45 5.38
CA LYS A 166 7.38 18.53 6.36
C LYS A 166 6.68 19.77 5.78
N ASP A 167 6.89 20.02 4.47
CA ASP A 167 6.34 21.15 3.72
C ASP A 167 6.29 20.82 2.21
N MET A 168 5.77 21.74 1.41
CA MET A 168 5.68 21.57 -0.04
C MET A 168 7.04 21.76 -0.72
N ASP A 169 7.93 22.61 -0.20
CA ASP A 169 9.25 22.85 -0.79
C ASP A 169 10.07 21.55 -0.84
N GLU A 170 10.06 20.77 0.26
CA GLU A 170 10.68 19.44 0.30
C GLU A 170 10.06 18.47 -0.73
N LEU A 171 8.74 18.54 -0.91
CA LEU A 171 8.06 17.66 -1.86
C LEU A 171 8.28 18.05 -3.31
N GLU A 172 8.48 19.33 -3.61
CA GLU A 172 8.85 19.80 -4.96
C GLU A 172 10.21 19.26 -5.39
N GLU A 173 11.22 19.26 -4.51
CA GLU A 173 12.53 18.66 -4.78
C GLU A 173 12.42 17.14 -5.03
N ILE A 174 11.63 16.43 -4.19
CA ILE A 174 11.38 14.99 -4.34
C ILE A 174 10.65 14.70 -5.65
N MET A 175 9.66 15.51 -5.99
CA MET A 175 8.88 15.39 -7.23
C MET A 175 9.76 15.57 -8.47
N GLU A 176 10.61 16.58 -8.49
CA GLU A 176 11.55 16.82 -9.59
C GLU A 176 12.45 15.61 -9.80
N GLN A 177 13.07 15.11 -8.71
CA GLN A 177 13.94 13.94 -8.77
C GLN A 177 13.20 12.67 -9.20
N ALA A 178 11.99 12.44 -8.68
CA ALA A 178 11.17 11.29 -9.06
C ALA A 178 10.76 11.36 -10.53
N SER A 179 10.43 12.57 -11.03
CA SER A 179 10.08 12.79 -12.42
C SER A 179 11.26 12.53 -13.35
N GLU A 180 12.45 13.04 -13.03
CA GLU A 180 13.67 12.81 -13.82
C GLU A 180 13.96 11.31 -13.93
N ILE A 181 13.97 10.58 -12.81
CA ILE A 181 14.21 9.13 -12.79
C ILE A 181 13.17 8.37 -13.64
N ALA A 182 11.90 8.75 -13.54
CA ALA A 182 10.84 8.07 -14.28
C ALA A 182 10.94 8.33 -15.79
N LEU A 183 11.16 9.57 -16.20
CA LEU A 183 11.30 9.97 -17.61
C LEU A 183 12.55 9.32 -18.25
N GLU A 184 13.68 9.29 -17.54
CA GLU A 184 14.89 8.59 -18.01
C GLU A 184 14.67 7.08 -18.16
N ASN A 185 13.71 6.52 -17.44
CA ASN A 185 13.38 5.08 -17.50
C ASN A 185 12.13 4.76 -18.36
N GLY A 186 11.74 5.66 -19.25
CA GLY A 186 10.71 5.42 -20.27
C GLY A 186 9.29 5.80 -19.87
N ALA A 187 9.11 6.61 -18.81
CA ALA A 187 7.80 7.22 -18.56
C ALA A 187 7.43 8.17 -19.70
N ILE A 188 6.15 8.18 -20.09
CA ILE A 188 5.63 9.08 -21.12
C ILE A 188 5.56 10.51 -20.57
N ASP A 189 5.10 10.65 -19.32
CA ASP A 189 4.93 11.93 -18.63
C ASP A 189 4.84 11.69 -17.11
N VAL A 190 4.78 12.77 -16.31
CA VAL A 190 4.54 12.73 -14.86
C VAL A 190 3.41 13.69 -14.50
N LEU A 191 2.27 13.13 -14.13
CA LEU A 191 1.08 13.89 -13.78
C LEU A 191 1.00 14.11 -12.27
N VAL A 192 0.90 15.36 -11.86
CA VAL A 192 0.94 15.76 -10.46
C VAL A 192 -0.46 15.91 -9.87
N ALA A 193 -0.71 15.19 -8.77
CA ALA A 193 -1.88 15.37 -7.93
C ALA A 193 -1.46 16.05 -6.61
N ASP A 194 -1.57 17.38 -6.59
CA ASP A 194 -1.10 18.27 -5.52
C ASP A 194 -2.21 18.75 -4.56
N THR A 195 -3.45 18.42 -4.85
CA THR A 195 -4.59 18.75 -3.99
C THR A 195 -5.25 17.51 -3.41
N PRO A 196 -5.89 17.60 -2.22
CA PRO A 196 -6.59 16.46 -1.62
C PRO A 196 -7.63 15.82 -2.55
N ALA A 197 -8.29 16.62 -3.41
CA ALA A 197 -9.26 16.13 -4.39
C ALA A 197 -8.59 15.30 -5.48
N LYS A 198 -7.52 15.81 -6.10
CA LYS A 198 -6.77 15.09 -7.13
C LYS A 198 -6.13 13.81 -6.58
N ILE A 199 -5.53 13.88 -5.37
CA ILE A 199 -4.98 12.70 -4.68
C ILE A 199 -6.08 11.65 -4.48
N LYS A 200 -7.23 12.06 -3.95
CA LYS A 200 -8.37 11.15 -3.73
C LYS A 200 -8.83 10.51 -5.03
N ASP A 201 -8.90 11.27 -6.12
CA ASP A 201 -9.32 10.77 -7.43
C ASP A 201 -8.34 9.75 -7.99
N ALA A 202 -7.03 10.01 -7.94
CA ALA A 202 -5.99 9.07 -8.38
C ALA A 202 -6.06 7.75 -7.59
N TRP A 203 -6.27 7.81 -6.27
CA TRP A 203 -6.37 6.64 -5.43
C TRP A 203 -7.74 5.93 -5.51
N ALA A 204 -8.79 6.57 -6.01
CA ALA A 204 -10.12 5.98 -6.10
C ALA A 204 -10.13 4.72 -7.00
N ALA A 205 -9.49 4.77 -8.17
CA ALA A 205 -9.38 3.63 -9.05
C ALA A 205 -8.61 2.48 -8.37
N ARG A 206 -7.42 2.75 -7.82
CA ARG A 206 -6.60 1.73 -7.14
C ARG A 206 -7.34 1.07 -5.98
N SER A 207 -8.05 1.86 -5.18
CA SER A 207 -8.78 1.35 -4.01
C SER A 207 -9.99 0.48 -4.37
N SER A 208 -10.47 0.53 -5.60
CA SER A 208 -11.66 -0.21 -6.06
C SER A 208 -11.33 -1.45 -6.90
N PHE A 209 -10.05 -1.81 -7.08
CA PHE A 209 -9.65 -2.95 -7.92
C PHE A 209 -10.36 -4.25 -7.55
N LEU A 210 -10.33 -4.63 -6.27
CA LEU A 210 -10.96 -5.85 -5.80
C LEU A 210 -12.47 -5.86 -6.06
N GLU A 211 -13.14 -4.76 -5.75
CA GLU A 211 -14.58 -4.64 -5.95
C GLU A 211 -14.95 -4.59 -7.44
N ALA A 212 -14.12 -3.97 -8.27
CA ALA A 212 -14.29 -3.97 -9.72
C ALA A 212 -14.19 -5.40 -10.29
N ILE A 213 -13.21 -6.19 -9.87
CA ILE A 213 -13.04 -7.59 -10.28
C ILE A 213 -14.25 -8.40 -9.80
N LYS A 214 -14.63 -8.30 -8.52
CA LYS A 214 -15.81 -8.99 -7.95
C LYS A 214 -17.09 -8.67 -8.72
N SER A 215 -17.29 -7.43 -9.15
CA SER A 215 -18.48 -7.01 -9.88
C SER A 215 -18.60 -7.66 -11.26
N GLU A 216 -17.50 -8.08 -11.86
CA GLU A 216 -17.46 -8.78 -13.16
C GLU A 216 -17.44 -10.31 -13.03
N THR A 217 -17.16 -10.83 -11.83
CA THR A 217 -17.13 -12.28 -11.57
C THR A 217 -18.57 -12.79 -11.53
N LYS A 218 -18.91 -13.66 -12.47
CA LYS A 218 -20.23 -14.30 -12.48
C LYS A 218 -20.24 -15.45 -11.47
N TRP A 219 -21.20 -15.45 -10.58
CA TRP A 219 -21.48 -16.58 -9.69
C TRP A 219 -21.76 -17.83 -10.54
N LYS A 220 -20.93 -18.85 -10.39
CA LYS A 220 -21.21 -20.17 -10.91
C LYS A 220 -21.61 -21.05 -9.74
N ASP A 221 -22.85 -21.55 -9.77
CA ASP A 221 -23.41 -22.43 -8.75
C ASP A 221 -23.43 -21.87 -7.31
N GLY A 222 -23.52 -20.55 -7.16
CA GLY A 222 -23.59 -19.90 -5.84
C GLY A 222 -22.23 -19.74 -5.12
N LEU A 223 -21.15 -20.09 -5.77
CA LEU A 223 -19.78 -19.91 -5.26
C LEU A 223 -19.09 -18.76 -5.99
N GLU A 224 -18.64 -17.77 -5.25
CA GLU A 224 -17.73 -16.74 -5.76
C GLU A 224 -16.33 -17.36 -5.84
N LEU A 225 -15.86 -17.60 -7.06
CA LEU A 225 -14.50 -18.03 -7.31
C LEU A 225 -13.66 -16.79 -7.60
N LEU A 226 -13.24 -16.11 -6.55
CA LEU A 226 -12.16 -15.14 -6.62
C LEU A 226 -10.96 -15.77 -5.92
N ASP A 227 -9.93 -16.09 -6.69
CA ASP A 227 -8.63 -16.51 -6.15
C ASP A 227 -7.70 -15.29 -6.20
N GLU A 228 -7.35 -14.79 -5.04
CA GLU A 228 -6.47 -13.63 -4.88
C GLU A 228 -5.09 -14.12 -4.49
N CYS A 229 -4.12 -13.96 -5.39
CA CYS A 229 -2.75 -14.35 -5.11
C CYS A 229 -1.94 -13.13 -4.66
N ASP A 230 -1.78 -12.99 -3.34
CA ASP A 230 -0.94 -11.96 -2.73
C ASP A 230 0.45 -12.54 -2.44
N VAL A 231 1.44 -12.14 -3.24
CA VAL A 231 2.80 -12.68 -3.20
C VAL A 231 3.81 -11.56 -2.99
N VAL A 232 4.75 -11.80 -2.09
CA VAL A 232 5.90 -10.92 -1.86
C VAL A 232 7.14 -11.53 -2.48
N VAL A 233 7.83 -10.76 -3.31
CA VAL A 233 9.10 -11.12 -3.93
C VAL A 233 10.16 -10.04 -3.68
N PRO A 234 11.46 -10.36 -3.73
CA PRO A 234 12.52 -9.35 -3.72
C PRO A 234 12.34 -8.34 -4.86
N LEU A 235 12.76 -7.09 -4.65
CA LEU A 235 12.54 -6.00 -5.62
C LEU A 235 13.11 -6.31 -7.03
N ASP A 236 14.25 -6.98 -7.10
CA ASP A 236 14.89 -7.41 -8.34
C ASP A 236 14.20 -8.61 -9.01
N GLN A 237 13.24 -9.23 -8.33
CA GLN A 237 12.47 -10.36 -8.83
C GLN A 237 11.04 -10.00 -9.24
N ILE A 238 10.63 -8.75 -9.15
CA ILE A 238 9.26 -8.33 -9.49
C ILE A 238 8.99 -8.58 -10.98
N ALA A 239 9.81 -8.05 -11.89
CA ALA A 239 9.62 -8.23 -13.33
C ALA A 239 9.70 -9.70 -13.76
N PRO A 240 10.72 -10.51 -13.36
CA PRO A 240 10.74 -11.95 -13.64
C PRO A 240 9.53 -12.71 -13.10
N TYR A 241 9.01 -12.32 -11.93
CA TYR A 241 7.83 -12.97 -11.36
C TYR A 241 6.57 -12.64 -12.16
N VAL A 242 6.36 -11.40 -12.54
CA VAL A 242 5.22 -10.97 -13.36
C VAL A 242 5.25 -11.71 -14.71
N GLU A 243 6.41 -11.78 -15.37
CA GLU A 243 6.59 -12.53 -16.60
C GLU A 243 6.26 -14.03 -16.43
N PHE A 244 6.67 -14.63 -15.31
CA PHE A 244 6.32 -16.02 -14.96
C PHE A 244 4.81 -16.19 -14.83
N VAL A 245 4.10 -15.29 -14.14
CA VAL A 245 2.65 -15.35 -13.98
C VAL A 245 1.95 -15.32 -15.34
N TYR A 246 2.35 -14.42 -16.25
CA TYR A 246 1.78 -14.36 -17.60
C TYR A 246 2.04 -15.58 -18.46
N LYS A 247 3.13 -16.31 -18.23
CA LYS A 247 3.44 -17.54 -18.98
C LYS A 247 2.69 -18.77 -18.46
N THR A 248 2.23 -18.74 -17.21
CA THR A 248 1.67 -19.92 -16.54
C THR A 248 0.18 -19.83 -16.26
N GLY A 249 -0.41 -18.62 -16.26
CA GLY A 249 -1.85 -18.36 -16.09
C GLY A 249 -2.55 -18.22 -17.41
#